data_46b4ff8d3cd294b0c5357193f32446f1
#
_entry.id   46b4ff8d3cd294b0c5357193f32446f1
#
_cell.length_a   1.000
_cell.length_b   1.000
_cell.length_c   1.000
_cell.angle_alpha   90.00
_cell.angle_beta   90.00
_cell.angle_gamma   90.00
#
_symmetry.space_group_name_H-M   'P 1'
#
loop_
_entity.id
_entity.type
_entity.pdbx_description
1 polymer ?
#
loop_
_entity_poly.entity_id
_entity_poly.type
_entity_poly.pdbx_seq_one_letter_code
_entity_poly.pdbx_strand_id
1 'polypeptide(L)'
;MSMLAMASMLFATSCSQDEVLNESATDDFVNATFTVSTSAGIETRAVVGDGTTVNYVACAVYNAANEEMTGLRQYVSLSDKKATYSVRLVKGQAYRVAFFAYNGQADGSSDYYDMTDLKNIKIKDAVSNIEARDAFTNYVDVSASETTVAVNKDVTLKRPFAQLNLGAYAADIEAARQAGIVVEKSKIKVTGVYKAFNAFENNVAGTTGDMTFDFNGLLSEKLKADVDGNGSDEEFDYLALNYLLVGGAGSPKATTDVTFVWETANSKTNDPATEFKNVPVQTNYRTNIVGYLLTNPAEFNITIDENFKTPDHFVVVSAEELVQEMIPVSGVITLTRDYVVTGNWTPLVFSENITINGNGHTIQGLDKALVLRANGVNISINDLTIAKSNISYSASDANETALGVGGFISYMDYAGTATFNNCHLKNSTVNGNERAAGLIGYTSGNQLTVTNCTVEGCTIKATGSTGGIVAHTQTTVSISGSKVENSTIESTEDRSTKAAIAGGIIGTITGATTFDNVTVSGNTVINNGATPLNEKVGRVVSPGSLTDN
;
A
#
# COMPACT_ATOMS: atom_id res chain seq x y z
N MET A 1 1.75 -44.44 54.62
CA MET A 1 0.36 -44.11 54.90
C MET A 1 0.17 -42.65 54.55
N SER A 2 -0.48 -42.42 53.40
CA SER A 2 -1.68 -41.62 53.21
C SER A 2 -1.48 -40.12 53.33
N MET A 3 -1.93 -39.28 52.49
CA MET A 3 -2.97 -39.30 51.48
C MET A 3 -2.78 -38.15 50.49
N LEU A 4 -3.07 -38.46 49.28
CA LEU A 4 -3.36 -37.61 48.15
C LEU A 4 -4.51 -36.62 48.45
N ALA A 5 -4.44 -35.40 48.01
CA ALA A 5 -5.60 -34.59 47.77
C ALA A 5 -5.48 -33.81 46.46
N MET A 6 -6.13 -34.33 45.41
CA MET A 6 -6.51 -33.60 44.20
C MET A 6 -7.53 -32.51 44.57
N ALA A 7 -7.30 -31.33 44.06
CA ALA A 7 -8.37 -30.31 43.98
C ALA A 7 -8.65 -30.00 42.51
N SER A 8 -9.70 -30.61 41.99
CA SER A 8 -10.38 -30.28 40.76
C SER A 8 -11.16 -28.98 40.97
N MET A 9 -10.87 -27.95 40.20
CA MET A 9 -11.73 -26.75 40.12
C MET A 9 -12.76 -26.91 39.01
N LEU A 10 -13.99 -27.09 39.46
CA LEU A 10 -15.21 -26.96 38.66
C LEU A 10 -15.49 -25.48 38.40
N PHE A 11 -15.74 -25.13 37.17
CA PHE A 11 -16.39 -23.87 36.82
C PHE A 11 -17.87 -23.96 37.11
N ALA A 12 -18.35 -23.12 38.03
CA ALA A 12 -19.76 -22.89 38.24
C ALA A 12 -20.13 -21.48 37.75
N THR A 13 -21.01 -21.43 36.78
CA THR A 13 -21.78 -20.24 36.43
C THR A 13 -22.78 -19.97 37.53
N SER A 14 -22.82 -18.76 38.11
CA SER A 14 -23.93 -18.26 38.90
C SER A 14 -24.07 -16.76 38.73
N CYS A 15 -25.30 -16.39 38.43
CA CYS A 15 -25.81 -15.01 38.40
C CYS A 15 -26.00 -14.46 39.82
N SER A 16 -25.85 -13.15 39.92
CA SER A 16 -26.45 -12.18 40.84
C SER A 16 -26.39 -12.42 42.33
N GLN A 17 -25.69 -11.52 43.02
CA GLN A 17 -26.27 -10.74 44.14
C GLN A 17 -25.40 -9.50 44.42
N ASP A 18 -26.06 -8.36 44.54
CA ASP A 18 -25.50 -7.11 45.05
C ASP A 18 -24.98 -7.33 46.49
N GLU A 19 -23.69 -7.11 46.68
CA GLU A 19 -23.16 -6.70 47.98
C GLU A 19 -22.31 -5.44 47.77
N VAL A 20 -22.84 -4.36 48.33
CA VAL A 20 -22.12 -3.11 48.56
C VAL A 20 -20.96 -3.41 49.52
N LEU A 21 -19.77 -3.58 49.01
CA LEU A 21 -18.54 -3.62 49.80
C LEU A 21 -17.76 -2.32 49.59
N ASN A 22 -17.60 -1.63 50.68
CA ASN A 22 -16.82 -0.42 50.95
C ASN A 22 -15.70 -0.16 49.94
N GLU A 23 -15.76 1.04 49.35
CA GLU A 23 -14.64 1.73 48.72
C GLU A 23 -13.51 1.93 49.74
N SER A 24 -12.41 1.21 49.58
CA SER A 24 -11.01 1.64 49.76
C SER A 24 -10.03 0.47 49.65
N ALA A 25 -9.96 -0.15 48.46
CA ALA A 25 -8.71 -0.71 47.99
C ALA A 25 -8.52 -0.11 46.59
N THR A 26 -7.58 0.80 46.43
CA THR A 26 -7.09 1.23 45.13
C THR A 26 -6.67 -0.04 44.39
N ASP A 27 -7.46 -0.45 43.37
CA ASP A 27 -7.10 -1.60 42.55
C ASP A 27 -5.79 -1.23 41.82
N ASP A 28 -4.68 -1.76 42.29
CA ASP A 28 -3.34 -1.51 41.75
C ASP A 28 -3.18 -2.03 40.33
N PHE A 29 -4.24 -2.58 39.77
CA PHE A 29 -4.27 -3.16 38.44
C PHE A 29 -5.24 -2.44 37.50
N VAL A 30 -4.93 -2.49 36.23
CA VAL A 30 -5.79 -2.04 35.14
C VAL A 30 -6.04 -3.20 34.16
N ASN A 31 -7.27 -3.32 33.70
CA ASN A 31 -7.59 -4.26 32.62
C ASN A 31 -7.14 -3.65 31.29
N ALA A 32 -6.30 -4.38 30.55
CA ALA A 32 -5.85 -4.02 29.23
C ALA A 32 -6.42 -5.02 28.22
N THR A 33 -7.11 -4.51 27.20
CA THR A 33 -7.69 -5.30 26.11
C THR A 33 -7.14 -4.81 24.79
N PHE A 34 -6.65 -5.75 24.00
CA PHE A 34 -6.07 -5.51 22.67
C PHE A 34 -6.91 -6.25 21.63
N THR A 35 -7.54 -5.51 20.72
CA THR A 35 -8.17 -6.07 19.53
C THR A 35 -7.10 -6.15 18.45
N VAL A 36 -6.65 -7.36 18.19
CA VAL A 36 -5.58 -7.61 17.22
C VAL A 36 -6.20 -8.01 15.89
N SER A 37 -5.77 -7.41 14.80
CA SER A 37 -6.20 -7.78 13.45
C SER A 37 -4.99 -7.98 12.54
N THR A 38 -4.99 -9.06 11.75
CA THR A 38 -4.13 -9.15 10.58
C THR A 38 -4.83 -8.36 9.50
N SER A 39 -4.28 -7.21 9.16
CA SER A 39 -4.79 -6.23 8.18
C SER A 39 -6.16 -6.57 7.59
N ALA A 40 -7.16 -5.85 8.01
CA ALA A 40 -8.52 -6.10 7.62
C ALA A 40 -8.76 -5.68 6.17
N GLY A 41 -9.20 -6.61 5.36
CA GLY A 41 -10.32 -6.38 4.48
C GLY A 41 -10.14 -5.52 3.26
N ILE A 42 -9.09 -5.73 2.46
CA ILE A 42 -9.28 -5.67 1.02
C ILE A 42 -9.15 -7.11 0.56
N GLU A 43 -10.20 -7.60 -0.11
CA GLU A 43 -10.08 -8.84 -0.85
C GLU A 43 -8.91 -8.68 -1.82
N THR A 44 -7.77 -9.26 -1.47
CA THR A 44 -6.66 -9.34 -2.40
C THR A 44 -7.17 -10.12 -3.59
N ARG A 45 -6.96 -9.63 -4.80
CA ARG A 45 -7.21 -10.41 -6.03
C ARG A 45 -6.39 -11.71 -6.06
N ALA A 46 -5.43 -11.86 -5.16
CA ALA A 46 -4.60 -13.04 -5.01
C ALA A 46 -5.20 -13.98 -3.96
N VAL A 47 -5.52 -15.20 -4.37
CA VAL A 47 -5.99 -16.28 -3.49
C VAL A 47 -4.87 -16.73 -2.53
N VAL A 48 -3.60 -16.54 -2.90
CA VAL A 48 -2.41 -16.96 -2.16
C VAL A 48 -1.75 -15.75 -1.48
N GLY A 49 -1.42 -15.89 -0.20
CA GLY A 49 -0.86 -14.82 0.62
C GLY A 49 -1.92 -13.81 1.10
N ASP A 50 -3.15 -14.27 1.29
CA ASP A 50 -4.26 -13.46 1.80
C ASP A 50 -4.36 -13.46 3.34
N GLY A 51 -3.46 -14.20 4.02
CA GLY A 51 -3.40 -14.33 5.48
C GLY A 51 -4.46 -15.25 6.10
N THR A 52 -5.25 -15.98 5.29
CA THR A 52 -6.29 -16.90 5.81
C THR A 52 -5.72 -18.14 6.45
N THR A 53 -4.48 -18.50 6.17
CA THR A 53 -3.79 -19.64 6.78
C THR A 53 -3.35 -19.39 8.22
N VAL A 54 -3.34 -18.14 8.68
CA VAL A 54 -2.91 -17.76 10.04
C VAL A 54 -4.08 -17.92 11.01
N ASN A 55 -3.88 -18.65 12.11
CA ASN A 55 -4.97 -19.06 13.00
C ASN A 55 -4.75 -18.77 14.50
N TYR A 56 -3.53 -18.39 14.92
CA TYR A 56 -3.21 -18.00 16.29
C TYR A 56 -2.36 -16.74 16.35
N VAL A 57 -2.42 -16.05 17.50
CA VAL A 57 -1.56 -14.91 17.84
C VAL A 57 -0.85 -15.23 19.15
N ALA A 58 0.47 -15.25 19.15
CA ALA A 58 1.30 -15.23 20.36
C ALA A 58 1.34 -13.79 20.88
N CYS A 59 0.90 -13.59 22.12
CA CYS A 59 0.86 -12.30 22.80
C CYS A 59 1.80 -12.35 24.00
N ALA A 60 2.77 -11.44 24.09
CA ALA A 60 3.73 -11.37 25.19
C ALA A 60 3.83 -9.95 25.73
N VAL A 61 3.88 -9.81 27.05
CA VAL A 61 4.03 -8.55 27.77
C VAL A 61 5.45 -8.42 28.27
N TYR A 62 6.08 -7.28 28.04
CA TYR A 62 7.41 -6.93 28.53
C TYR A 62 7.32 -5.73 29.47
N ASN A 63 8.10 -5.79 30.57
CA ASN A 63 8.22 -4.70 31.54
C ASN A 63 9.15 -3.58 31.06
N ALA A 64 9.31 -2.51 31.84
CA ALA A 64 10.18 -1.40 31.52
C ALA A 64 11.69 -1.76 31.40
N ALA A 65 12.10 -2.89 31.93
CA ALA A 65 13.46 -3.45 31.75
C ALA A 65 13.57 -4.31 30.48
N ASN A 66 12.52 -4.36 29.66
CA ASN A 66 12.41 -5.20 28.46
C ASN A 66 12.47 -6.71 28.77
N GLU A 67 12.09 -7.11 29.97
CA GLU A 67 12.00 -8.52 30.37
C GLU A 67 10.57 -9.02 30.13
N GLU A 68 10.46 -10.24 29.59
CA GLU A 68 9.16 -10.83 29.38
C GLU A 68 8.51 -11.26 30.69
N MET A 69 7.27 -10.87 30.86
CA MET A 69 6.41 -11.33 31.96
C MET A 69 5.75 -12.66 31.54
N THR A 70 6.51 -13.75 31.64
CA THR A 70 6.13 -15.07 31.08
C THR A 70 4.80 -15.60 31.57
N GLY A 71 4.35 -15.24 32.78
CA GLY A 71 3.03 -15.58 33.31
C GLY A 71 1.86 -14.88 32.60
N LEU A 72 2.13 -13.88 31.75
CA LEU A 72 1.13 -13.14 30.97
C LEU A 72 1.13 -13.53 29.48
N ARG A 73 2.04 -14.44 29.05
CA ARG A 73 2.06 -14.93 27.67
C ARG A 73 0.80 -15.75 27.40
N GLN A 74 0.15 -15.47 26.26
CA GLN A 74 -1.01 -16.21 25.79
C GLN A 74 -0.91 -16.47 24.28
N TYR A 75 -1.58 -17.53 23.85
CA TYR A 75 -1.76 -17.90 22.46
C TYR A 75 -3.26 -17.85 22.15
N VAL A 76 -3.68 -16.81 21.46
CA VAL A 76 -5.09 -16.49 21.24
C VAL A 76 -5.49 -16.92 19.84
N SER A 77 -6.62 -17.60 19.68
CA SER A 77 -7.13 -17.98 18.37
C SER A 77 -7.50 -16.74 17.55
N LEU A 78 -7.14 -16.76 16.27
CA LEU A 78 -7.50 -15.75 15.28
C LEU A 78 -8.70 -16.28 14.49
N SER A 79 -9.81 -15.58 14.52
CA SER A 79 -11.01 -15.89 13.73
C SER A 79 -11.39 -14.66 12.90
N ASP A 80 -11.70 -14.87 11.63
CA ASP A 80 -11.99 -13.77 10.69
C ASP A 80 -10.93 -12.66 10.72
N LYS A 81 -9.67 -13.08 10.77
CA LYS A 81 -8.50 -12.18 10.83
C LYS A 81 -8.47 -11.30 12.10
N LYS A 82 -9.18 -11.65 13.16
CA LYS A 82 -9.22 -10.91 14.42
C LYS A 82 -9.01 -11.80 15.63
N ALA A 83 -8.40 -11.25 16.68
CA ALA A 83 -8.23 -11.87 17.98
C ALA A 83 -8.37 -10.82 19.09
N THR A 84 -8.77 -11.24 20.29
CA THR A 84 -8.82 -10.36 21.46
C THR A 84 -7.91 -10.91 22.55
N TYR A 85 -6.91 -10.14 22.94
CA TYR A 85 -6.02 -10.43 24.06
C TYR A 85 -6.38 -9.53 25.24
N SER A 86 -6.65 -10.12 26.41
CA SER A 86 -6.96 -9.39 27.64
C SER A 86 -6.01 -9.78 28.75
N VAL A 87 -5.49 -8.79 29.46
CA VAL A 87 -4.50 -8.97 30.52
C VAL A 87 -4.67 -7.90 31.62
N ARG A 88 -4.32 -8.24 32.86
CA ARG A 88 -4.25 -7.27 33.97
C ARG A 88 -2.82 -6.78 34.12
N LEU A 89 -2.65 -5.46 34.08
CA LEU A 89 -1.36 -4.76 34.22
C LEU A 89 -1.32 -3.95 35.52
N VAL A 90 -0.18 -3.84 36.15
CA VAL A 90 0.02 -3.02 37.34
C VAL A 90 0.02 -1.55 36.94
N LYS A 91 -0.70 -0.71 37.65
CA LYS A 91 -0.71 0.75 37.47
C LYS A 91 0.65 1.37 37.81
N GLY A 92 0.92 2.55 37.30
CA GLY A 92 2.19 3.26 37.48
C GLY A 92 3.36 2.70 36.68
N GLN A 93 3.14 1.71 35.81
CA GLN A 93 4.18 1.04 35.03
C GLN A 93 4.01 1.22 33.52
N ALA A 94 5.12 1.12 32.81
CA ALA A 94 5.15 1.07 31.35
C ALA A 94 5.42 -0.35 30.87
N TYR A 95 4.76 -0.71 29.77
CA TYR A 95 4.86 -2.04 29.18
C TYR A 95 4.98 -1.94 27.67
N ARG A 96 5.59 -2.96 27.06
CA ARG A 96 5.45 -3.25 25.65
C ARG A 96 4.73 -4.57 25.48
N VAL A 97 3.70 -4.60 24.63
CA VAL A 97 2.98 -5.83 24.28
C VAL A 97 3.31 -6.16 22.83
N ALA A 98 3.96 -7.31 22.62
CA ALA A 98 4.33 -7.81 21.30
C ALA A 98 3.35 -8.90 20.85
N PHE A 99 3.06 -8.90 19.54
CA PHE A 99 2.14 -9.82 18.89
C PHE A 99 2.82 -10.49 17.70
N PHE A 100 2.65 -11.80 17.58
CA PHE A 100 3.08 -12.56 16.41
C PHE A 100 1.98 -13.53 16.01
N ALA A 101 1.30 -13.26 14.89
CA ALA A 101 0.27 -14.11 14.34
C ALA A 101 0.88 -15.13 13.38
N TYR A 102 0.49 -16.39 13.48
CA TYR A 102 1.13 -17.53 12.83
C TYR A 102 0.14 -18.68 12.60
N ASN A 103 0.55 -19.65 11.80
CA ASN A 103 -0.12 -20.94 11.69
C ASN A 103 0.44 -21.91 12.73
N GLY A 104 -0.43 -22.44 13.60
CA GLY A 104 -0.01 -23.36 14.67
C GLY A 104 -1.14 -23.79 15.61
N GLN A 105 -0.80 -24.05 16.88
CA GLN A 105 -1.68 -24.61 17.89
C GLN A 105 -1.86 -23.68 19.10
N ALA A 106 -2.85 -23.99 19.92
CA ALA A 106 -3.19 -23.22 21.13
C ALA A 106 -2.10 -23.26 22.22
N ASP A 107 -1.18 -24.21 22.17
CA ASP A 107 -0.04 -24.34 23.08
C ASP A 107 1.19 -23.52 22.63
N GLY A 108 1.10 -22.82 21.51
CA GLY A 108 2.17 -22.05 20.93
C GLY A 108 3.09 -22.85 20.01
N SER A 109 2.80 -24.12 19.77
CA SER A 109 3.57 -24.91 18.81
C SER A 109 3.25 -24.51 17.37
N SER A 110 4.25 -24.56 16.50
CA SER A 110 4.13 -24.33 15.06
C SER A 110 5.12 -25.22 14.32
N ASP A 111 4.69 -25.73 13.17
CA ASP A 111 5.59 -26.47 12.27
C ASP A 111 6.60 -25.53 11.59
N TYR A 112 6.31 -24.24 11.54
CA TYR A 112 7.06 -23.27 10.75
C TYR A 112 7.97 -22.36 11.59
N TYR A 113 7.66 -22.17 12.88
CA TYR A 113 8.33 -21.20 13.75
C TYR A 113 8.68 -21.78 15.12
N ASP A 114 9.90 -21.49 15.59
CA ASP A 114 10.25 -21.60 17.00
C ASP A 114 10.04 -20.24 17.67
N MET A 115 9.00 -20.16 18.51
CA MET A 115 8.58 -18.97 19.21
C MET A 115 8.84 -19.04 20.72
N THR A 116 9.76 -19.87 21.15
CA THR A 116 10.17 -19.98 22.56
C THR A 116 10.56 -18.61 23.11
N ASP A 117 11.25 -17.81 22.29
CA ASP A 117 11.58 -16.41 22.58
C ASP A 117 11.06 -15.52 21.44
N LEU A 118 10.07 -14.64 21.75
CA LEU A 118 9.54 -13.71 20.75
C LEU A 118 10.52 -12.60 20.33
N LYS A 119 11.64 -12.43 21.04
CA LYS A 119 12.74 -11.57 20.58
C LYS A 119 13.66 -12.27 19.57
N ASN A 120 13.49 -13.58 19.38
CA ASN A 120 14.32 -14.38 18.49
C ASN A 120 13.53 -15.55 17.88
N ILE A 121 12.42 -15.22 17.22
CA ILE A 121 11.58 -16.19 16.50
C ILE A 121 12.39 -16.76 15.34
N LYS A 122 12.60 -18.08 15.31
CA LYS A 122 13.39 -18.74 14.27
C LYS A 122 12.48 -19.43 13.25
N ILE A 123 12.90 -19.37 11.98
CA ILE A 123 12.28 -20.16 10.90
C ILE A 123 12.73 -21.63 11.09
N LYS A 124 11.74 -22.55 11.10
CA LYS A 124 11.95 -24.00 11.13
C LYS A 124 11.79 -24.57 9.72
N ASP A 125 12.53 -25.64 9.43
CA ASP A 125 12.38 -26.51 8.24
C ASP A 125 11.94 -25.75 6.97
N ALA A 126 12.85 -24.93 6.41
CA ALA A 126 12.55 -24.11 5.25
C ALA A 126 12.24 -25.00 4.03
N VAL A 127 10.99 -25.01 3.60
CA VAL A 127 10.45 -25.77 2.48
C VAL A 127 9.69 -24.81 1.57
N SER A 128 9.84 -24.94 0.25
CA SER A 128 9.16 -24.13 -0.76
C SER A 128 7.66 -24.39 -0.79
N ASN A 129 6.90 -23.46 -1.36
CA ASN A 129 5.49 -23.64 -1.73
C ASN A 129 4.57 -23.94 -0.53
N ILE A 130 4.83 -23.34 0.62
CA ILE A 130 3.98 -23.47 1.81
C ILE A 130 3.41 -22.09 2.17
N GLU A 131 2.14 -21.88 1.82
CA GLU A 131 1.43 -20.64 2.14
C GLU A 131 1.25 -20.44 3.65
N ALA A 132 1.07 -21.52 4.41
CA ALA A 132 0.93 -21.50 5.86
C ALA A 132 2.15 -20.96 6.63
N ARG A 133 3.23 -20.61 5.93
CA ARG A 133 4.37 -19.84 6.47
C ARG A 133 4.10 -18.34 6.54
N ASP A 134 2.95 -17.87 6.08
CA ASP A 134 2.56 -16.47 6.27
C ASP A 134 2.45 -16.15 7.77
N ALA A 135 2.89 -14.96 8.16
CA ALA A 135 2.81 -14.50 9.53
C ALA A 135 2.70 -12.97 9.59
N PHE A 136 2.19 -12.46 10.72
CA PHE A 136 2.01 -11.03 10.93
C PHE A 136 2.50 -10.64 12.32
N THR A 137 2.96 -9.41 12.47
CA THR A 137 3.56 -8.93 13.71
C THR A 137 3.31 -7.45 13.91
N ASN A 138 3.27 -7.04 15.15
CA ASN A 138 3.36 -5.66 15.60
C ASN A 138 3.58 -5.64 17.11
N TYR A 139 3.88 -4.48 17.67
CA TYR A 139 3.86 -4.25 19.10
C TYR A 139 3.10 -2.95 19.42
N VAL A 140 2.76 -2.78 20.69
CA VAL A 140 2.21 -1.54 21.21
C VAL A 140 2.81 -1.22 22.58
N ASP A 141 3.20 0.03 22.77
CA ASP A 141 3.63 0.54 24.06
C ASP A 141 2.40 1.00 24.87
N VAL A 142 2.36 0.61 26.14
CA VAL A 142 1.28 0.88 27.07
C VAL A 142 1.85 1.55 28.31
N SER A 143 1.28 2.69 28.69
CA SER A 143 1.52 3.33 29.96
C SER A 143 0.25 3.29 30.79
N ALA A 144 0.25 2.51 31.86
CA ALA A 144 -0.84 2.43 32.81
C ALA A 144 -0.56 3.39 33.98
N SER A 145 -1.09 4.63 33.92
CA SER A 145 -0.95 5.61 35.01
C SER A 145 -1.81 5.18 36.20
N GLU A 146 -1.57 5.77 37.38
CA GLU A 146 -2.36 5.51 38.60
C GLU A 146 -3.86 5.79 38.42
N THR A 147 -4.20 6.72 37.52
CA THR A 147 -5.59 7.11 37.23
C THR A 147 -6.21 6.37 36.05
N THR A 148 -5.47 5.45 35.40
CA THR A 148 -5.98 4.70 34.25
C THR A 148 -7.06 3.71 34.72
N VAL A 149 -8.26 3.80 34.13
CA VAL A 149 -9.40 2.92 34.44
C VAL A 149 -9.37 1.65 33.59
N ALA A 150 -9.07 1.80 32.30
CA ALA A 150 -8.93 0.69 31.36
C ALA A 150 -7.96 1.09 30.23
N VAL A 151 -7.35 0.09 29.61
CA VAL A 151 -6.55 0.23 28.39
C VAL A 151 -7.24 -0.55 27.28
N ASN A 152 -7.70 0.13 26.23
CA ASN A 152 -8.25 -0.51 25.05
C ASN A 152 -7.44 -0.05 23.84
N LYS A 153 -6.91 -0.99 23.05
CA LYS A 153 -6.08 -0.72 21.89
C LYS A 153 -6.45 -1.63 20.72
N ASP A 154 -6.62 -1.04 19.56
CA ASP A 154 -6.68 -1.76 18.30
C ASP A 154 -5.25 -1.85 17.73
N VAL A 155 -4.86 -3.06 17.33
CA VAL A 155 -3.49 -3.36 16.87
C VAL A 155 -3.56 -4.07 15.52
N THR A 156 -3.17 -3.37 14.48
CA THR A 156 -3.04 -3.96 13.13
C THR A 156 -1.65 -4.58 12.98
N LEU A 157 -1.60 -5.87 12.66
CA LEU A 157 -0.36 -6.60 12.41
C LEU A 157 0.04 -6.48 10.94
N LYS A 158 1.34 -6.49 10.66
CA LYS A 158 1.95 -6.44 9.32
C LYS A 158 2.84 -7.64 9.09
N ARG A 159 3.05 -8.00 7.82
CA ARG A 159 3.96 -9.11 7.49
C ARG A 159 5.42 -8.74 7.74
N PRO A 160 6.18 -9.56 8.48
CA PRO A 160 7.62 -9.39 8.64
C PRO A 160 8.42 -9.81 7.40
N PHE A 161 7.78 -10.40 6.42
CA PHE A 161 8.39 -11.05 5.26
C PHE A 161 8.26 -10.23 3.97
N ALA A 162 9.22 -10.40 3.05
CA ALA A 162 8.97 -10.31 1.63
C ALA A 162 8.40 -11.63 1.12
N GLN A 163 7.43 -11.62 0.20
CA GLN A 163 7.03 -12.82 -0.53
C GLN A 163 7.74 -12.84 -1.88
N LEU A 164 8.41 -13.93 -2.19
CA LEU A 164 9.07 -14.17 -3.48
C LEU A 164 8.33 -15.28 -4.22
N ASN A 165 7.85 -14.98 -5.42
CA ASN A 165 7.16 -15.91 -6.28
C ASN A 165 7.91 -16.10 -7.60
N LEU A 166 7.85 -17.31 -8.13
CA LEU A 166 8.23 -17.62 -9.50
C LEU A 166 6.99 -18.15 -10.23
N GLY A 167 6.75 -17.64 -11.43
CA GLY A 167 5.59 -18.02 -12.24
C GLY A 167 5.93 -18.20 -13.72
N ALA A 168 5.34 -19.21 -14.34
CA ALA A 168 5.50 -19.49 -15.77
C ALA A 168 4.23 -19.16 -16.56
N TYR A 169 4.41 -18.67 -17.79
CA TYR A 169 3.29 -18.59 -18.74
C TYR A 169 2.72 -19.99 -19.03
N ALA A 170 1.43 -20.06 -19.25
CA ALA A 170 0.79 -21.32 -19.68
C ALA A 170 1.43 -21.89 -20.96
N ALA A 171 1.89 -21.02 -21.86
CA ALA A 171 2.62 -21.41 -23.06
C ALA A 171 3.98 -22.05 -22.77
N ASP A 172 4.68 -21.60 -21.72
CA ASP A 172 5.95 -22.18 -21.28
C ASP A 172 5.74 -23.57 -20.66
N ILE A 173 4.71 -23.72 -19.83
CA ILE A 173 4.31 -25.01 -19.26
C ILE A 173 4.00 -26.03 -20.37
N GLU A 174 3.26 -25.60 -21.38
CA GLU A 174 2.91 -26.48 -22.51
C GLU A 174 4.12 -26.84 -23.36
N ALA A 175 5.00 -25.89 -23.66
CA ALA A 175 6.25 -26.15 -24.38
C ALA A 175 7.19 -27.09 -23.60
N ALA A 176 7.30 -26.90 -22.29
CA ALA A 176 8.06 -27.77 -21.40
C ALA A 176 7.48 -29.21 -21.41
N ARG A 177 6.14 -29.34 -21.34
CA ARG A 177 5.44 -30.63 -21.41
C ARG A 177 5.71 -31.34 -22.71
N GLN A 178 5.70 -30.63 -23.86
CA GLN A 178 6.04 -31.18 -25.16
C GLN A 178 7.49 -31.63 -25.26
N ALA A 179 8.39 -30.99 -24.51
CA ALA A 179 9.80 -31.39 -24.37
C ALA A 179 10.00 -32.52 -23.34
N GLY A 180 8.93 -33.08 -22.77
CA GLY A 180 8.98 -34.15 -21.76
C GLY A 180 9.35 -33.65 -20.37
N ILE A 181 9.17 -32.36 -20.08
CA ILE A 181 9.39 -31.73 -18.78
C ILE A 181 8.01 -31.45 -18.15
N VAL A 182 7.64 -32.26 -17.14
CA VAL A 182 6.47 -32.04 -16.30
C VAL A 182 6.96 -31.79 -14.88
N VAL A 183 6.94 -30.55 -14.47
CA VAL A 183 7.43 -30.12 -13.16
C VAL A 183 6.41 -30.48 -12.09
N GLU A 184 6.83 -31.20 -11.05
CA GLU A 184 5.99 -31.59 -9.93
C GLU A 184 6.40 -30.90 -8.63
N LYS A 185 7.69 -30.63 -8.49
CA LYS A 185 8.25 -30.01 -7.29
C LYS A 185 9.28 -28.94 -7.65
N SER A 186 9.46 -28.01 -6.74
CA SER A 186 10.51 -27.01 -6.87
C SER A 186 11.19 -26.71 -5.53
N LYS A 187 12.39 -26.18 -5.62
CA LYS A 187 13.12 -25.56 -4.50
C LYS A 187 13.79 -24.29 -4.94
N ILE A 188 14.03 -23.40 -3.99
CA ILE A 188 14.88 -22.22 -4.22
C ILE A 188 16.00 -22.13 -3.19
N LYS A 189 17.12 -21.56 -3.58
CA LYS A 189 18.13 -21.02 -2.68
C LYS A 189 18.19 -19.52 -2.86
N VAL A 190 18.24 -18.79 -1.75
CA VAL A 190 18.36 -17.33 -1.71
C VAL A 190 19.56 -16.93 -0.87
N THR A 191 20.16 -15.76 -1.18
CA THR A 191 21.33 -15.24 -0.48
C THR A 191 20.99 -13.98 0.32
N GLY A 192 21.73 -13.72 1.39
CA GLY A 192 21.63 -12.46 2.12
C GLY A 192 20.33 -12.23 2.91
N VAL A 193 19.62 -13.30 3.31
CA VAL A 193 18.37 -13.25 4.08
C VAL A 193 18.62 -13.57 5.55
N TYR A 194 17.72 -13.10 6.43
CA TYR A 194 17.75 -13.42 7.86
C TYR A 194 17.02 -14.73 8.15
N LYS A 195 17.37 -15.38 9.27
CA LYS A 195 16.76 -16.65 9.72
C LYS A 195 15.92 -16.49 10.98
N ALA A 196 15.89 -15.30 11.55
CA ALA A 196 15.14 -15.01 12.76
C ALA A 196 14.53 -13.60 12.72
N PHE A 197 13.49 -13.42 13.53
CA PHE A 197 12.73 -12.18 13.67
C PHE A 197 12.52 -11.82 15.15
N ASN A 198 12.60 -10.55 15.49
CA ASN A 198 12.33 -9.99 16.82
C ASN A 198 10.98 -9.28 16.83
N ALA A 199 9.94 -9.90 17.38
CA ALA A 199 8.61 -9.31 17.47
C ALA A 199 8.53 -8.18 18.51
N PHE A 200 9.44 -8.17 19.50
CA PHE A 200 9.51 -7.07 20.48
C PHE A 200 9.97 -5.76 19.83
N GLU A 201 10.88 -5.81 18.87
CA GLU A 201 11.37 -4.65 18.13
C GLU A 201 10.73 -4.50 16.75
N ASN A 202 9.91 -5.46 16.35
CA ASN A 202 9.31 -5.55 15.03
C ASN A 202 10.36 -5.45 13.91
N ASN A 203 11.44 -6.22 14.03
CA ASN A 203 12.59 -6.18 13.13
C ASN A 203 13.22 -7.57 12.96
N VAL A 204 14.01 -7.75 11.89
CA VAL A 204 14.81 -8.97 11.70
C VAL A 204 15.86 -9.13 12.79
N ALA A 205 16.25 -10.37 13.10
CA ALA A 205 17.21 -10.69 14.15
C ALA A 205 18.38 -11.51 13.61
N GLY A 206 19.54 -11.35 14.23
CA GLY A 206 20.77 -12.06 13.89
C GLY A 206 21.49 -11.47 12.67
N THR A 207 22.15 -12.33 11.91
CA THR A 207 22.94 -11.97 10.72
C THR A 207 22.34 -12.60 9.47
N THR A 208 22.56 -11.96 8.32
CA THR A 208 22.18 -12.50 7.02
C THR A 208 23.03 -13.71 6.62
N GLY A 209 22.45 -14.56 5.80
CA GLY A 209 23.13 -15.73 5.22
C GLY A 209 22.30 -16.34 4.11
N ASP A 210 22.82 -17.41 3.53
CA ASP A 210 22.09 -18.18 2.54
C ASP A 210 21.02 -19.04 3.21
N MET A 211 19.88 -19.18 2.53
CA MET A 211 18.78 -20.06 2.92
C MET A 211 18.34 -20.90 1.71
N THR A 212 18.19 -22.20 1.94
CA THR A 212 17.58 -23.10 0.96
C THR A 212 16.18 -23.47 1.46
N PHE A 213 15.20 -23.30 0.60
CA PHE A 213 13.85 -23.83 0.78
C PHE A 213 13.78 -25.14 0.01
N ASP A 214 13.65 -26.25 0.71
CA ASP A 214 13.71 -27.59 0.11
C ASP A 214 12.51 -27.89 -0.82
N PHE A 215 12.63 -28.95 -1.59
CA PHE A 215 11.64 -29.36 -2.57
C PHE A 215 10.26 -29.60 -1.95
N ASN A 216 9.25 -29.03 -2.61
CA ASN A 216 7.84 -29.32 -2.34
C ASN A 216 7.01 -29.23 -3.63
N GLY A 217 5.81 -29.81 -3.59
CA GLY A 217 4.83 -29.75 -4.68
C GLY A 217 4.49 -28.31 -5.08
N LEU A 218 4.12 -28.10 -6.34
CA LEU A 218 3.71 -26.79 -6.83
C LEU A 218 2.31 -26.43 -6.29
N LEU A 219 2.03 -25.13 -6.21
CA LEU A 219 0.69 -24.64 -5.91
C LEU A 219 -0.22 -24.83 -7.13
N SER A 220 -1.49 -25.13 -6.89
CA SER A 220 -2.53 -25.28 -7.92
C SER A 220 -3.14 -23.95 -8.36
N GLU A 221 -3.01 -22.94 -7.52
CA GLU A 221 -3.54 -21.59 -7.74
C GLU A 221 -2.71 -20.88 -8.82
N LYS A 222 -3.29 -19.82 -9.41
CA LYS A 222 -2.57 -18.97 -10.36
C LYS A 222 -1.92 -17.80 -9.66
N LEU A 223 -0.67 -17.54 -10.01
CA LEU A 223 -0.02 -16.27 -9.70
C LEU A 223 -0.59 -15.20 -10.62
N LYS A 224 -0.98 -14.08 -10.05
CA LYS A 224 -1.46 -12.92 -10.79
C LYS A 224 -0.47 -11.77 -10.63
N ALA A 225 -0.07 -11.18 -11.74
CA ALA A 225 0.85 -10.05 -11.77
C ALA A 225 0.59 -9.19 -13.01
N ASP A 226 0.56 -7.88 -12.84
CA ASP A 226 0.54 -6.91 -13.94
C ASP A 226 1.98 -6.71 -14.42
N VAL A 227 2.36 -7.34 -15.53
CA VAL A 227 3.74 -7.30 -16.06
C VAL A 227 3.96 -6.21 -17.09
N ASP A 228 2.91 -5.69 -17.71
CA ASP A 228 3.01 -4.64 -18.72
C ASP A 228 2.57 -3.25 -18.20
N GLY A 229 2.13 -3.17 -16.94
CA GLY A 229 1.75 -1.92 -16.29
C GLY A 229 0.41 -1.36 -16.74
N ASN A 230 -0.43 -2.17 -17.41
CA ASN A 230 -1.71 -1.71 -17.95
C ASN A 230 -2.85 -1.67 -16.91
N GLY A 231 -2.57 -2.11 -15.68
CA GLY A 231 -3.54 -2.19 -14.58
C GLY A 231 -4.39 -3.46 -14.57
N SER A 232 -4.09 -4.41 -15.46
CA SER A 232 -4.72 -5.74 -15.49
C SER A 232 -3.67 -6.80 -15.17
N ASP A 233 -4.03 -7.75 -14.32
CA ASP A 233 -3.14 -8.86 -13.98
C ASP A 233 -3.18 -9.94 -15.07
N GLU A 234 -2.01 -10.41 -15.50
CA GLU A 234 -1.85 -11.66 -16.23
C GLU A 234 -1.78 -12.84 -15.27
N GLU A 235 -2.11 -14.04 -15.77
CA GLU A 235 -2.08 -15.28 -14.99
C GLU A 235 -0.88 -16.16 -15.37
N PHE A 236 -0.19 -16.65 -14.33
CA PHE A 236 0.96 -17.54 -14.43
C PHE A 236 0.73 -18.79 -13.58
N ASP A 237 1.32 -19.91 -13.99
CA ASP A 237 1.40 -21.10 -13.14
C ASP A 237 2.51 -20.92 -12.10
N TYR A 238 2.19 -21.14 -10.81
CA TYR A 238 3.20 -21.08 -9.77
C TYR A 238 4.29 -22.12 -9.99
N LEU A 239 5.54 -21.68 -9.97
CA LEU A 239 6.72 -22.53 -9.90
C LEU A 239 7.38 -22.50 -8.52
N ALA A 240 7.28 -21.38 -7.80
CA ALA A 240 7.73 -21.28 -6.42
C ALA A 240 7.00 -20.16 -5.66
N LEU A 241 6.81 -20.36 -4.35
CA LEU A 241 6.36 -19.38 -3.36
C LEU A 241 7.18 -19.50 -2.10
N ASN A 242 7.74 -18.39 -1.62
CA ASN A 242 8.57 -18.40 -0.40
C ASN A 242 8.47 -17.07 0.35
N TYR A 243 8.54 -17.13 1.68
CA TYR A 243 8.55 -15.98 2.57
C TYR A 243 9.97 -15.74 3.10
N LEU A 244 10.51 -14.55 2.88
CA LEU A 244 11.90 -14.19 3.15
C LEU A 244 11.97 -13.10 4.22
N LEU A 245 12.75 -13.29 5.27
CA LEU A 245 13.11 -12.23 6.20
C LEU A 245 14.22 -11.38 5.59
N VAL A 246 13.89 -10.15 5.21
CA VAL A 246 14.80 -9.25 4.51
C VAL A 246 14.77 -7.85 5.14
N GLY A 247 15.66 -6.98 4.69
CA GLY A 247 15.79 -5.64 5.23
C GLY A 247 16.65 -5.61 6.49
N GLY A 248 16.40 -4.67 7.37
CA GLY A 248 17.13 -4.48 8.62
C GLY A 248 16.93 -3.08 9.16
N ALA A 249 17.63 -2.71 10.24
CA ALA A 249 17.51 -1.40 10.86
C ALA A 249 17.70 -0.27 9.85
N GLY A 250 16.63 0.44 9.54
CA GLY A 250 16.62 1.61 8.66
C GLY A 250 16.30 1.37 7.19
N SER A 251 16.17 0.11 6.72
CA SER A 251 15.69 -0.15 5.35
C SER A 251 14.88 -1.44 5.26
N PRO A 252 13.64 -1.38 4.77
CA PRO A 252 12.85 -2.59 4.48
C PRO A 252 13.28 -3.28 3.17
N LYS A 253 14.18 -2.68 2.38
CA LYS A 253 14.60 -3.14 1.05
C LYS A 253 15.91 -3.89 1.09
N ALA A 254 16.02 -4.92 0.26
CA ALA A 254 17.25 -5.68 0.02
C ALA A 254 17.28 -6.20 -1.42
N THR A 255 18.41 -6.76 -1.83
CA THR A 255 18.52 -7.60 -3.02
C THR A 255 18.97 -9.01 -2.62
N THR A 256 18.51 -10.02 -3.34
CA THR A 256 18.91 -11.41 -3.15
C THR A 256 19.24 -12.06 -4.49
N ASP A 257 20.20 -12.98 -4.50
CA ASP A 257 20.36 -13.89 -5.63
C ASP A 257 19.47 -15.12 -5.40
N VAL A 258 18.75 -15.53 -6.43
CA VAL A 258 17.82 -16.66 -6.39
C VAL A 258 18.32 -17.75 -7.31
N THR A 259 18.51 -18.95 -6.77
CA THR A 259 18.78 -20.17 -7.56
C THR A 259 17.52 -21.03 -7.52
N PHE A 260 16.94 -21.29 -8.69
CA PHE A 260 15.71 -22.07 -8.85
C PHE A 260 16.01 -23.45 -9.44
N VAL A 261 15.48 -24.48 -8.80
CA VAL A 261 15.57 -25.86 -9.28
C VAL A 261 14.18 -26.49 -9.27
N TRP A 262 13.75 -27.01 -10.41
CA TRP A 262 12.55 -27.83 -10.53
C TRP A 262 12.88 -29.31 -10.60
N GLU A 263 11.92 -30.15 -10.24
CA GLU A 263 12.01 -31.62 -10.28
C GLU A 263 10.74 -32.23 -10.90
N THR A 264 10.92 -33.20 -11.78
CA THR A 264 9.85 -34.03 -12.36
C THR A 264 9.57 -35.28 -11.51
N ALA A 265 8.49 -36.01 -11.79
CA ALA A 265 8.16 -37.28 -11.15
C ALA A 265 9.30 -38.31 -11.16
N ASN A 266 10.13 -38.29 -12.20
CA ASN A 266 11.26 -39.21 -12.36
C ASN A 266 12.57 -38.61 -11.80
N SER A 267 12.48 -37.63 -10.90
CA SER A 267 13.64 -36.96 -10.27
C SER A 267 14.61 -36.31 -11.27
N LYS A 268 14.15 -35.95 -12.47
CA LYS A 268 14.90 -35.12 -13.40
C LYS A 268 14.80 -33.66 -12.93
N THR A 269 15.91 -32.97 -12.87
CA THR A 269 16.01 -31.56 -12.53
C THR A 269 16.57 -30.75 -13.70
N ASN A 270 16.44 -29.40 -13.63
CA ASN A 270 17.21 -28.52 -14.51
C ASN A 270 18.70 -28.55 -14.10
N ASP A 271 19.55 -28.78 -15.07
CA ASP A 271 21.00 -28.68 -14.93
C ASP A 271 21.56 -28.00 -16.17
N PRO A 272 22.17 -26.80 -16.03
CA PRO A 272 22.37 -26.06 -14.78
C PRO A 272 21.07 -25.50 -14.17
N ALA A 273 21.10 -25.24 -12.85
CA ALA A 273 20.03 -24.54 -12.16
C ALA A 273 19.82 -23.13 -12.74
N THR A 274 18.58 -22.65 -12.73
CA THR A 274 18.27 -21.30 -13.18
C THR A 274 18.65 -20.26 -12.11
N GLU A 275 19.41 -19.23 -12.48
CA GLU A 275 19.85 -18.19 -11.56
C GLU A 275 19.28 -16.83 -11.93
N PHE A 276 18.76 -16.11 -10.93
CA PHE A 276 18.34 -14.70 -11.02
C PHE A 276 19.18 -13.88 -10.06
N LYS A 277 19.87 -12.86 -10.57
CA LYS A 277 20.80 -12.04 -9.78
C LYS A 277 20.19 -10.71 -9.38
N ASN A 278 20.55 -10.24 -8.16
CA ASN A 278 20.13 -8.94 -7.65
C ASN A 278 18.60 -8.72 -7.65
N VAL A 279 17.85 -9.78 -7.36
CA VAL A 279 16.39 -9.71 -7.30
C VAL A 279 15.98 -8.76 -6.17
N PRO A 280 15.23 -7.68 -6.46
CA PRO A 280 14.78 -6.75 -5.44
C PRO A 280 13.68 -7.39 -4.58
N VAL A 281 13.84 -7.30 -3.27
CA VAL A 281 12.87 -7.80 -2.28
C VAL A 281 12.66 -6.76 -1.20
N GLN A 282 11.45 -6.68 -0.66
CA GLN A 282 11.10 -5.71 0.36
C GLN A 282 10.13 -6.32 1.37
N THR A 283 10.38 -6.08 2.66
CA THR A 283 9.47 -6.49 3.74
C THR A 283 8.06 -5.98 3.46
N ASN A 284 7.07 -6.86 3.59
CA ASN A 284 5.65 -6.61 3.33
C ASN A 284 5.32 -6.31 1.85
N TYR A 285 6.17 -6.73 0.91
CA TYR A 285 5.93 -6.66 -0.53
C TYR A 285 6.06 -8.03 -1.16
N ARG A 286 5.39 -8.19 -2.30
CA ARG A 286 5.50 -9.36 -3.16
C ARG A 286 6.42 -9.04 -4.34
N THR A 287 7.43 -9.87 -4.56
CA THR A 287 8.28 -9.85 -5.76
C THR A 287 7.93 -11.06 -6.60
N ASN A 288 7.54 -10.86 -7.85
CA ASN A 288 7.23 -11.92 -8.80
C ASN A 288 8.30 -11.95 -9.89
N ILE A 289 8.88 -13.11 -10.10
CA ILE A 289 9.72 -13.42 -11.26
C ILE A 289 8.86 -14.27 -12.19
N VAL A 290 8.46 -13.72 -13.32
CA VAL A 290 7.51 -14.37 -14.25
C VAL A 290 8.04 -14.37 -15.67
N GLY A 291 7.79 -15.44 -16.41
CA GLY A 291 8.28 -15.57 -17.78
C GLY A 291 8.29 -16.99 -18.32
N TYR A 292 9.18 -17.23 -19.28
CA TYR A 292 9.44 -18.56 -19.86
C TYR A 292 10.51 -19.34 -19.06
N LEU A 293 10.28 -19.51 -17.76
CA LEU A 293 11.29 -19.97 -16.81
C LEU A 293 11.71 -21.44 -16.99
N LEU A 294 10.96 -22.23 -17.74
CA LEU A 294 11.23 -23.64 -18.00
C LEU A 294 11.95 -23.89 -19.33
N THR A 295 11.62 -23.14 -20.37
CA THR A 295 12.12 -23.38 -21.73
C THR A 295 13.06 -22.29 -22.23
N ASN A 296 12.90 -21.05 -21.78
CA ASN A 296 13.76 -19.93 -22.12
C ASN A 296 14.04 -19.03 -20.90
N PRO A 297 14.81 -19.50 -19.91
CA PRO A 297 15.02 -18.77 -18.65
C PRO A 297 15.81 -17.46 -18.78
N ALA A 298 16.22 -17.08 -19.97
CA ALA A 298 16.78 -15.75 -20.25
C ALA A 298 15.70 -14.69 -20.51
N GLU A 299 14.44 -15.10 -20.70
CA GLU A 299 13.31 -14.20 -21.00
C GLU A 299 12.34 -14.19 -19.82
N PHE A 300 12.53 -13.26 -18.91
CA PHE A 300 11.70 -13.11 -17.72
C PHE A 300 11.50 -11.64 -17.35
N ASN A 301 10.44 -11.37 -16.61
CA ASN A 301 10.15 -10.07 -16.00
C ASN A 301 10.20 -10.17 -14.48
N ILE A 302 10.70 -9.13 -13.83
CA ILE A 302 10.61 -8.98 -12.38
C ILE A 302 9.64 -7.84 -12.10
N THR A 303 8.54 -8.15 -11.42
CA THR A 303 7.58 -7.17 -10.95
C THR A 303 7.58 -7.12 -9.43
N ILE A 304 7.44 -5.93 -8.88
CA ILE A 304 7.18 -5.73 -7.45
C ILE A 304 5.71 -5.37 -7.32
N ASP A 305 4.94 -6.34 -6.83
CA ASP A 305 3.51 -6.19 -6.68
C ASP A 305 3.19 -5.44 -5.38
N GLU A 306 2.72 -4.22 -5.51
CA GLU A 306 2.23 -3.42 -4.40
C GLU A 306 0.94 -3.98 -3.78
N ASN A 307 0.27 -4.94 -4.45
CA ASN A 307 -0.95 -5.56 -3.91
C ASN A 307 -0.69 -6.42 -2.67
N PHE A 308 0.52 -6.93 -2.49
CA PHE A 308 0.90 -7.58 -1.23
C PHE A 308 0.97 -6.57 -0.07
N LYS A 309 1.24 -5.33 -0.38
CA LYS A 309 1.17 -4.17 0.51
C LYS A 309 -0.28 -3.83 0.89
N THR A 310 -1.22 -4.01 -0.03
CA THR A 310 -2.59 -3.49 0.07
C THR A 310 -3.29 -3.88 1.38
N PRO A 311 -3.32 -5.14 1.82
CA PRO A 311 -3.98 -5.49 3.08
C PRO A 311 -3.39 -4.79 4.30
N ASP A 312 -2.12 -4.42 4.24
CA ASP A 312 -1.36 -3.93 5.39
C ASP A 312 -1.16 -2.41 5.40
N HIS A 313 -1.36 -1.75 4.24
CA HIS A 313 -1.08 -0.33 4.09
C HIS A 313 -2.29 0.52 3.74
N PHE A 314 -3.28 -0.06 3.05
CA PHE A 314 -4.50 0.65 2.70
C PHE A 314 -5.60 0.36 3.71
N VAL A 315 -6.20 1.41 4.22
CA VAL A 315 -7.43 1.33 5.01
C VAL A 315 -8.59 1.57 4.07
N VAL A 316 -9.52 0.61 4.03
CA VAL A 316 -10.78 0.80 3.31
C VAL A 316 -11.70 1.62 4.20
N VAL A 317 -12.10 2.77 3.69
CA VAL A 317 -12.99 3.69 4.40
C VAL A 317 -14.14 4.10 3.48
N SER A 318 -15.29 4.40 4.04
CA SER A 318 -16.30 5.12 3.27
C SER A 318 -15.85 6.54 2.96
N ALA A 319 -16.44 7.13 1.93
CA ALA A 319 -16.15 8.53 1.59
C ALA A 319 -16.40 9.47 2.77
N GLU A 320 -17.45 9.22 3.55
CA GLU A 320 -17.80 10.02 4.72
C GLU A 320 -16.78 9.86 5.86
N GLU A 321 -16.26 8.66 6.08
CA GLU A 321 -15.21 8.41 7.09
C GLU A 321 -13.93 9.14 6.72
N LEU A 322 -13.50 9.09 5.45
CA LEU A 322 -12.31 9.83 5.03
C LEU A 322 -12.49 11.35 5.19
N VAL A 323 -13.67 11.90 4.90
CA VAL A 323 -13.95 13.32 5.17
C VAL A 323 -13.77 13.66 6.65
N GLN A 324 -14.20 12.78 7.56
CA GLN A 324 -14.02 12.98 9.00
C GLN A 324 -12.53 12.91 9.41
N GLU A 325 -11.75 12.05 8.78
CA GLU A 325 -10.30 11.96 9.04
C GLU A 325 -9.52 13.14 8.45
N MET A 326 -10.05 13.79 7.41
CA MET A 326 -9.45 14.95 6.75
C MET A 326 -9.90 16.30 7.32
N ILE A 327 -10.35 16.35 8.57
CA ILE A 327 -10.64 17.61 9.27
C ILE A 327 -9.31 18.30 9.62
N PRO A 328 -9.10 19.57 9.19
CA PRO A 328 -7.85 20.26 9.47
C PRO A 328 -7.68 20.58 10.95
N VAL A 329 -6.47 20.34 11.45
CA VAL A 329 -6.05 20.81 12.78
C VAL A 329 -5.09 21.98 12.59
N SER A 330 -5.46 23.15 13.06
CA SER A 330 -4.68 24.39 12.88
C SER A 330 -4.30 24.67 11.42
N GLY A 331 -5.24 24.43 10.49
CA GLY A 331 -5.01 24.63 9.04
C GLY A 331 -4.15 23.56 8.37
N VAL A 332 -3.93 22.41 9.02
CA VAL A 332 -3.14 21.32 8.47
C VAL A 332 -3.93 20.00 8.50
N ILE A 333 -3.94 19.29 7.39
CA ILE A 333 -4.38 17.89 7.28
C ILE A 333 -3.11 17.06 7.09
N THR A 334 -2.95 16.00 7.89
CA THR A 334 -1.81 15.09 7.78
C THR A 334 -2.31 13.66 7.63
N LEU A 335 -1.98 13.02 6.51
CA LEU A 335 -2.30 11.61 6.31
C LEU A 335 -1.35 10.74 7.13
N THR A 336 -1.88 9.72 7.77
CA THR A 336 -1.12 8.77 8.61
C THR A 336 -1.03 7.38 7.99
N ARG A 337 -1.72 7.14 6.88
CA ARG A 337 -1.83 5.83 6.22
C ARG A 337 -2.34 5.98 4.79
N ASP A 338 -2.32 4.91 4.04
CA ASP A 338 -2.91 4.82 2.70
C ASP A 338 -4.41 4.51 2.79
N TYR A 339 -5.21 5.04 1.86
CA TYR A 339 -6.67 4.88 1.85
C TYR A 339 -7.19 4.31 0.54
N VAL A 340 -8.15 3.41 0.64
CA VAL A 340 -9.05 3.04 -0.46
C VAL A 340 -10.44 3.54 -0.12
N VAL A 341 -10.93 4.47 -0.93
CA VAL A 341 -12.23 5.11 -0.72
C VAL A 341 -13.32 4.29 -1.41
N THR A 342 -14.38 4.00 -0.67
CA THR A 342 -15.58 3.34 -1.19
C THR A 342 -16.76 4.30 -1.14
N GLY A 343 -17.63 4.20 -2.14
CA GLY A 343 -18.78 5.11 -2.28
C GLY A 343 -18.44 6.42 -3.00
N ASN A 344 -19.33 7.37 -2.98
CA ASN A 344 -19.20 8.62 -3.70
C ASN A 344 -18.43 9.64 -2.85
N TRP A 345 -17.27 10.07 -3.35
CA TRP A 345 -16.46 11.09 -2.69
C TRP A 345 -17.13 12.46 -2.74
N THR A 346 -17.23 13.14 -1.61
CA THR A 346 -17.62 14.55 -1.53
C THR A 346 -16.36 15.39 -1.49
N PRO A 347 -16.03 16.13 -2.57
CA PRO A 347 -14.80 16.91 -2.63
C PRO A 347 -14.73 17.98 -1.54
N LEU A 348 -13.54 18.17 -1.00
CA LEU A 348 -13.28 19.16 0.04
C LEU A 348 -13.42 20.59 -0.51
N VAL A 349 -13.92 21.50 0.33
CA VAL A 349 -14.02 22.93 0.03
C VAL A 349 -13.41 23.71 1.18
N PHE A 350 -12.47 24.59 0.89
CA PHE A 350 -11.77 25.35 1.91
C PHE A 350 -12.07 26.85 1.81
N SER A 351 -12.30 27.49 2.94
CA SER A 351 -12.49 28.94 3.11
C SER A 351 -11.34 29.60 3.87
N GLU A 352 -10.36 28.82 4.29
CA GLU A 352 -9.15 29.25 5.02
C GLU A 352 -7.92 28.60 4.38
N ASN A 353 -6.75 29.18 4.65
CA ASN A 353 -5.49 28.60 4.19
C ASN A 353 -5.30 27.20 4.72
N ILE A 354 -4.86 26.28 3.87
CA ILE A 354 -4.77 24.86 4.18
C ILE A 354 -3.47 24.25 3.67
N THR A 355 -2.91 23.36 4.44
CA THR A 355 -1.83 22.46 4.02
C THR A 355 -2.29 21.01 4.13
N ILE A 356 -2.15 20.24 3.07
CA ILE A 356 -2.39 18.79 3.05
C ILE A 356 -1.03 18.10 2.93
N ASN A 357 -0.59 17.42 3.99
CA ASN A 357 0.61 16.61 3.99
C ASN A 357 0.24 15.14 3.81
N GLY A 358 0.52 14.60 2.63
CA GLY A 358 0.29 13.21 2.32
C GLY A 358 1.28 12.25 2.99
N ASN A 359 2.46 12.74 3.45
CA ASN A 359 3.51 11.92 4.06
C ASN A 359 3.94 10.71 3.21
N GLY A 360 3.84 10.82 1.88
CA GLY A 360 4.09 9.72 0.96
C GLY A 360 2.95 8.69 0.86
N HIS A 361 1.82 8.94 1.51
CA HIS A 361 0.65 8.06 1.45
C HIS A 361 -0.14 8.22 0.15
N THR A 362 -0.98 7.21 -0.11
CA THR A 362 -1.80 7.11 -1.32
C THR A 362 -3.29 7.10 -0.98
N ILE A 363 -4.08 7.81 -1.77
CA ILE A 363 -5.54 7.71 -1.79
C ILE A 363 -5.95 7.05 -3.11
N GLN A 364 -6.76 5.99 -3.05
CA GLN A 364 -7.32 5.29 -4.20
C GLN A 364 -8.85 5.36 -4.22
N GLY A 365 -9.44 5.18 -5.40
CA GLY A 365 -10.88 5.00 -5.55
C GLY A 365 -11.71 6.28 -5.53
N LEU A 366 -11.09 7.45 -5.71
CA LEU A 366 -11.84 8.68 -5.83
C LEU A 366 -12.65 8.70 -7.13
N ASP A 367 -13.92 9.08 -7.06
CA ASP A 367 -14.82 9.31 -8.21
C ASP A 367 -14.93 10.79 -8.57
N LYS A 368 -14.42 11.68 -7.72
CA LYS A 368 -14.32 13.14 -7.93
C LYS A 368 -12.97 13.65 -7.44
N ALA A 369 -12.61 14.88 -7.80
CA ALA A 369 -11.37 15.52 -7.31
C ALA A 369 -11.27 15.49 -5.78
N LEU A 370 -10.06 15.46 -5.25
CA LEU A 370 -9.85 15.54 -3.81
C LEU A 370 -10.43 16.84 -3.23
N VAL A 371 -10.15 17.95 -3.90
CA VAL A 371 -10.63 19.30 -3.55
C VAL A 371 -11.45 19.85 -4.70
N LEU A 372 -12.69 20.29 -4.40
CA LEU A 372 -13.53 20.93 -5.40
C LEU A 372 -12.98 22.31 -5.74
N ARG A 373 -12.76 23.13 -4.71
CA ARG A 373 -12.30 24.51 -4.90
C ARG A 373 -11.48 25.04 -3.73
N ALA A 374 -10.60 25.98 -4.07
CA ALA A 374 -9.80 26.74 -3.12
C ALA A 374 -9.85 28.22 -3.55
N ASN A 375 -10.94 28.92 -3.21
CA ASN A 375 -11.20 30.28 -3.68
C ASN A 375 -10.74 31.33 -2.66
N GLY A 376 -9.80 32.18 -3.07
CA GLY A 376 -9.29 33.26 -2.22
C GLY A 376 -8.40 32.78 -1.06
N VAL A 377 -7.97 31.51 -1.07
CA VAL A 377 -7.14 30.90 -0.02
C VAL A 377 -5.86 30.33 -0.58
N ASN A 378 -4.84 30.19 0.25
CA ASN A 378 -3.62 29.49 -0.11
C ASN A 378 -3.76 28.01 0.24
N ILE A 379 -3.52 27.14 -0.74
CA ILE A 379 -3.50 25.70 -0.57
C ILE A 379 -2.12 25.12 -0.91
N SER A 380 -1.60 24.28 -0.04
CA SER A 380 -0.38 23.51 -0.29
C SER A 380 -0.68 22.03 -0.15
N ILE A 381 -0.30 21.23 -1.16
CA ILE A 381 -0.43 19.77 -1.11
C ILE A 381 0.97 19.18 -1.31
N ASN A 382 1.42 18.38 -0.35
CA ASN A 382 2.76 17.83 -0.29
C ASN A 382 2.74 16.32 -0.16
N ASP A 383 3.66 15.63 -0.84
CA ASP A 383 3.96 14.21 -0.66
C ASP A 383 2.73 13.29 -0.72
N LEU A 384 1.82 13.52 -1.66
CA LEU A 384 0.55 12.79 -1.81
C LEU A 384 0.46 12.11 -3.17
N THR A 385 0.09 10.84 -3.15
CA THR A 385 -0.30 10.11 -4.37
C THR A 385 -1.82 9.92 -4.43
N ILE A 386 -2.43 10.21 -5.58
CA ILE A 386 -3.78 9.74 -5.92
C ILE A 386 -3.62 8.69 -7.02
N ALA A 387 -4.23 7.52 -6.84
CA ALA A 387 -4.08 6.41 -7.78
C ALA A 387 -5.39 5.65 -8.01
N LYS A 388 -5.47 4.90 -9.11
CA LYS A 388 -6.61 3.99 -9.41
C LYS A 388 -7.97 4.64 -9.17
N SER A 389 -8.10 5.89 -9.59
CA SER A 389 -9.28 6.74 -9.38
C SER A 389 -9.97 7.04 -10.70
N ASN A 390 -11.30 7.13 -10.70
CA ASN A 390 -12.08 7.45 -11.88
C ASN A 390 -12.83 8.77 -11.68
N ILE A 391 -12.09 9.86 -11.80
CA ILE A 391 -12.55 11.20 -11.43
C ILE A 391 -13.37 11.79 -12.57
N SER A 392 -14.64 12.08 -12.29
CA SER A 392 -15.55 12.65 -13.29
C SER A 392 -16.61 13.52 -12.63
N TYR A 393 -17.12 14.48 -13.39
CA TYR A 393 -18.31 15.25 -13.03
C TYR A 393 -19.40 15.02 -14.06
N SER A 394 -20.65 14.84 -13.59
CA SER A 394 -21.80 14.67 -14.47
C SER A 394 -22.38 16.02 -14.93
N ALA A 395 -23.15 15.99 -16.02
CA ALA A 395 -23.81 17.19 -16.53
C ALA A 395 -24.85 17.81 -15.55
N SER A 396 -25.25 17.06 -14.51
CA SER A 396 -26.12 17.57 -13.44
C SER A 396 -25.39 18.50 -12.46
N ASP A 397 -24.04 18.46 -12.43
CA ASP A 397 -23.20 19.34 -11.62
C ASP A 397 -22.85 20.64 -12.39
N ALA A 398 -23.76 21.14 -13.23
CA ALA A 398 -23.52 22.09 -14.31
C ALA A 398 -22.87 23.42 -13.89
N ASN A 399 -23.01 23.87 -12.66
CA ASN A 399 -22.39 25.11 -12.18
C ASN A 399 -20.92 24.96 -11.79
N GLU A 400 -20.44 23.71 -11.57
CA GLU A 400 -19.08 23.41 -11.09
C GLU A 400 -18.21 22.83 -12.21
N THR A 401 -18.84 22.16 -13.20
CA THR A 401 -18.14 21.52 -14.33
C THR A 401 -17.62 22.51 -15.37
N ALA A 402 -18.20 23.71 -15.44
CA ALA A 402 -17.77 24.75 -16.39
C ALA A 402 -16.35 25.27 -16.11
N LEU A 403 -15.83 25.13 -14.91
CA LEU A 403 -14.52 25.69 -14.54
C LEU A 403 -13.37 24.70 -14.75
N GLY A 404 -13.58 23.41 -14.54
CA GLY A 404 -12.59 22.38 -14.83
C GLY A 404 -12.59 21.26 -13.81
N VAL A 405 -11.96 20.13 -14.17
CA VAL A 405 -11.78 18.95 -13.33
C VAL A 405 -10.29 18.62 -13.25
N GLY A 406 -9.75 18.55 -12.04
CA GLY A 406 -8.41 18.07 -11.76
C GLY A 406 -8.43 16.82 -10.91
N GLY A 407 -7.36 16.04 -10.94
CA GLY A 407 -7.21 14.91 -10.04
C GLY A 407 -7.16 15.33 -8.58
N PHE A 408 -6.44 16.40 -8.29
CA PHE A 408 -6.30 16.96 -6.94
C PHE A 408 -7.26 18.13 -6.70
N ILE A 409 -7.25 19.16 -7.53
CA ILE A 409 -8.07 20.34 -7.38
C ILE A 409 -8.87 20.56 -8.66
N SER A 410 -10.21 20.70 -8.56
CA SER A 410 -11.01 21.01 -9.73
C SER A 410 -10.75 22.44 -10.19
N TYR A 411 -10.88 23.42 -9.30
CA TYR A 411 -10.54 24.78 -9.67
C TYR A 411 -10.10 25.67 -8.50
N MET A 412 -9.30 26.67 -8.83
CA MET A 412 -8.87 27.74 -7.95
C MET A 412 -9.19 29.07 -8.62
N ASP A 413 -9.94 29.91 -7.92
CA ASP A 413 -10.38 31.22 -8.41
C ASP A 413 -10.07 32.31 -7.39
N TYR A 414 -10.05 33.60 -7.84
CA TYR A 414 -9.71 34.76 -7.03
C TYR A 414 -8.27 34.79 -6.48
N ALA A 415 -8.02 35.63 -5.48
CA ALA A 415 -6.72 35.91 -4.92
C ALA A 415 -6.28 34.78 -3.97
N GLY A 416 -5.70 33.72 -4.47
CA GLY A 416 -5.12 32.63 -3.70
C GLY A 416 -3.92 32.02 -4.42
N THR A 417 -3.13 31.20 -3.72
CA THR A 417 -2.02 30.47 -4.30
C THR A 417 -2.23 28.98 -4.15
N ALA A 418 -1.81 28.18 -5.15
CA ALA A 418 -1.73 26.74 -5.04
C ALA A 418 -0.28 26.27 -5.18
N THR A 419 0.13 25.37 -4.28
CA THR A 419 1.45 24.73 -4.33
C THR A 419 1.27 23.22 -4.29
N PHE A 420 1.88 22.54 -5.25
CA PHE A 420 2.02 21.09 -5.27
C PHE A 420 3.51 20.74 -5.18
N ASN A 421 3.86 19.91 -4.22
CA ASN A 421 5.22 19.43 -4.06
C ASN A 421 5.22 17.93 -3.89
N ASN A 422 5.95 17.23 -4.78
CA ASN A 422 6.04 15.76 -4.76
C ASN A 422 4.66 15.07 -4.76
N CYS A 423 3.75 15.53 -5.62
CA CYS A 423 2.40 14.99 -5.77
C CYS A 423 2.29 14.14 -7.03
N HIS A 424 1.61 13.00 -6.94
CA HIS A 424 1.54 12.06 -8.05
C HIS A 424 0.11 11.64 -8.35
N LEU A 425 -0.27 11.67 -9.63
CA LEU A 425 -1.49 11.01 -10.12
C LEU A 425 -1.09 9.80 -10.94
N LYS A 426 -1.56 8.61 -10.56
CA LYS A 426 -1.14 7.36 -11.20
C LYS A 426 -2.33 6.48 -11.59
N ASN A 427 -2.25 5.86 -12.79
CA ASN A 427 -3.20 4.85 -13.25
C ASN A 427 -4.67 5.26 -13.02
N SER A 428 -5.01 6.49 -13.38
CA SER A 428 -6.29 7.12 -13.06
C SER A 428 -6.91 7.74 -14.31
N THR A 429 -8.23 7.88 -14.28
CA THR A 429 -8.98 8.57 -15.32
C THR A 429 -9.51 9.91 -14.79
N VAL A 430 -9.35 10.99 -15.56
CA VAL A 430 -9.91 12.30 -15.26
C VAL A 430 -10.76 12.78 -16.44
N ASN A 431 -12.08 12.82 -16.26
CA ASN A 431 -13.02 13.24 -17.27
C ASN A 431 -13.68 14.57 -16.88
N GLY A 432 -13.41 15.61 -17.65
CA GLY A 432 -14.06 16.92 -17.51
C GLY A 432 -15.05 17.17 -18.62
N ASN A 433 -15.95 18.15 -18.42
CA ASN A 433 -16.79 18.63 -19.49
C ASN A 433 -15.97 19.54 -20.43
N GLU A 434 -15.58 20.75 -19.97
CA GLU A 434 -14.81 21.70 -20.81
C GLU A 434 -13.30 21.59 -20.57
N ARG A 435 -12.86 21.21 -19.34
CA ARG A 435 -11.44 21.19 -18.95
C ARG A 435 -11.13 20.00 -18.07
N ALA A 436 -10.01 19.34 -18.33
CA ALA A 436 -9.52 18.26 -17.50
C ALA A 436 -8.01 18.26 -17.37
N ALA A 437 -7.50 17.93 -16.19
CA ALA A 437 -6.05 17.77 -15.97
C ALA A 437 -5.72 16.82 -14.83
N GLY A 438 -4.46 16.35 -14.81
CA GLY A 438 -3.99 15.48 -13.75
C GLY A 438 -3.97 16.12 -12.37
N LEU A 439 -3.49 17.36 -12.23
CA LEU A 439 -3.44 18.04 -10.94
C LEU A 439 -4.57 19.06 -10.77
N ILE A 440 -4.65 20.07 -11.62
CA ILE A 440 -5.61 21.15 -11.47
C ILE A 440 -6.32 21.49 -12.79
N GLY A 441 -7.65 21.48 -12.77
CA GLY A 441 -8.47 21.71 -13.95
C GLY A 441 -8.47 23.17 -14.42
N TYR A 442 -8.58 24.11 -13.50
CA TYR A 442 -8.60 25.54 -13.82
C TYR A 442 -8.00 26.38 -12.71
N THR A 443 -7.22 27.41 -13.09
CA THR A 443 -6.70 28.38 -12.11
C THR A 443 -6.70 29.80 -12.67
N SER A 444 -7.27 30.74 -11.88
CA SER A 444 -7.23 32.18 -12.10
C SER A 444 -6.78 32.95 -10.84
N GLY A 445 -6.24 32.27 -9.85
CA GLY A 445 -5.70 32.87 -8.63
C GLY A 445 -4.40 33.67 -8.87
N ASN A 446 -3.63 33.92 -7.81
CA ASN A 446 -2.40 34.71 -7.93
C ASN A 446 -1.24 33.90 -8.50
N GLN A 447 -1.01 32.68 -8.01
CA GLN A 447 0.13 31.86 -8.41
C GLN A 447 -0.15 30.37 -8.26
N LEU A 448 0.37 29.59 -9.21
CA LEU A 448 0.47 28.14 -9.13
C LEU A 448 1.93 27.71 -9.18
N THR A 449 2.37 26.94 -8.20
CA THR A 449 3.71 26.33 -8.15
C THR A 449 3.57 24.81 -8.13
N VAL A 450 4.29 24.12 -9.02
CA VAL A 450 4.30 22.66 -9.14
C VAL A 450 5.76 22.19 -9.15
N THR A 451 6.14 21.38 -8.18
CA THR A 451 7.52 20.91 -8.04
C THR A 451 7.56 19.40 -7.85
N ASN A 452 8.40 18.71 -8.63
CA ASN A 452 8.65 17.27 -8.53
C ASN A 452 7.37 16.41 -8.64
N CYS A 453 6.37 16.85 -9.39
CA CYS A 453 5.10 16.15 -9.54
C CYS A 453 5.10 15.22 -10.76
N THR A 454 4.31 14.14 -10.67
CA THR A 454 4.22 13.16 -11.77
C THR A 454 2.75 12.87 -12.09
N VAL A 455 2.44 12.76 -13.39
CA VAL A 455 1.21 12.17 -13.91
C VAL A 455 1.62 11.00 -14.79
N GLU A 456 1.20 9.80 -14.44
CA GLU A 456 1.69 8.56 -15.04
C GLU A 456 0.57 7.55 -15.27
N GLY A 457 0.53 6.95 -16.47
CA GLY A 457 -0.44 5.91 -16.83
C GLY A 457 -1.90 6.38 -16.79
N CYS A 458 -2.16 7.66 -17.01
CA CYS A 458 -3.48 8.27 -16.84
C CYS A 458 -4.20 8.51 -18.17
N THR A 459 -5.54 8.50 -18.13
CA THR A 459 -6.38 8.98 -19.21
C THR A 459 -7.08 10.27 -18.80
N ILE A 460 -6.77 11.38 -19.48
CA ILE A 460 -7.28 12.71 -19.17
C ILE A 460 -8.05 13.22 -20.37
N LYS A 461 -9.34 13.50 -20.21
CA LYS A 461 -10.23 13.80 -21.33
C LYS A 461 -11.22 14.92 -21.01
N ALA A 462 -11.39 15.85 -21.95
CA ALA A 462 -12.46 16.87 -21.93
C ALA A 462 -12.84 17.30 -23.34
N THR A 463 -13.91 18.09 -23.47
CA THR A 463 -14.28 18.68 -24.78
C THR A 463 -13.39 19.85 -25.15
N GLY A 464 -12.86 20.57 -24.16
CA GLY A 464 -12.06 21.78 -24.34
C GLY A 464 -10.59 21.61 -23.97
N SER A 465 -10.06 22.48 -23.12
CA SER A 465 -8.64 22.48 -22.74
C SER A 465 -8.30 21.28 -21.86
N THR A 466 -7.29 20.53 -22.27
CA THR A 466 -6.86 19.33 -21.53
C THR A 466 -5.34 19.36 -21.34
N GLY A 467 -4.86 19.06 -20.15
CA GLY A 467 -3.43 19.06 -19.86
C GLY A 467 -3.02 17.94 -18.90
N GLY A 468 -1.81 17.44 -19.04
CA GLY A 468 -1.29 16.44 -18.12
C GLY A 468 -1.26 16.95 -16.68
N ILE A 469 -0.82 18.18 -16.45
CA ILE A 469 -0.73 18.81 -15.13
C ILE A 469 -1.84 19.86 -14.94
N VAL A 470 -2.01 20.79 -15.89
CA VAL A 470 -2.96 21.91 -15.81
C VAL A 470 -3.79 21.97 -17.08
N ALA A 471 -5.13 22.07 -16.97
CA ALA A 471 -5.94 22.20 -18.17
C ALA A 471 -5.94 23.64 -18.69
N HIS A 472 -6.27 24.62 -17.86
CA HIS A 472 -6.27 26.01 -18.25
C HIS A 472 -5.78 26.90 -17.10
N THR A 473 -4.86 27.81 -17.42
CA THR A 473 -4.33 28.78 -16.45
C THR A 473 -4.46 30.21 -16.92
N GLN A 474 -4.90 31.09 -16.01
CA GLN A 474 -4.89 32.55 -16.17
C GLN A 474 -3.97 33.24 -15.15
N THR A 475 -3.26 32.47 -14.35
CA THR A 475 -2.36 32.96 -13.31
C THR A 475 -0.89 32.80 -13.70
N THR A 476 0.03 33.31 -12.88
CA THR A 476 1.44 32.99 -12.97
C THR A 476 1.68 31.54 -12.56
N VAL A 477 2.35 30.77 -13.42
CA VAL A 477 2.63 29.34 -13.20
C VAL A 477 4.13 29.08 -13.22
N SER A 478 4.61 28.35 -12.25
CA SER A 478 5.96 27.79 -12.22
C SER A 478 5.90 26.28 -12.05
N ILE A 479 6.42 25.54 -13.01
CA ILE A 479 6.52 24.06 -12.94
C ILE A 479 7.97 23.67 -13.02
N SER A 480 8.47 22.91 -12.05
CA SER A 480 9.87 22.45 -12.01
C SER A 480 9.97 20.96 -11.65
N GLY A 481 10.98 20.27 -12.24
CA GLY A 481 11.31 18.87 -11.95
C GLY A 481 10.14 17.89 -12.14
N SER A 482 9.11 18.27 -12.89
CA SER A 482 7.84 17.55 -13.00
C SER A 482 7.72 16.84 -14.34
N LYS A 483 6.91 15.77 -14.38
CA LYS A 483 6.80 14.95 -15.58
C LYS A 483 5.39 14.41 -15.82
N VAL A 484 5.10 14.16 -17.11
CA VAL A 484 3.90 13.43 -17.55
C VAL A 484 4.36 12.28 -18.44
N GLU A 485 3.99 11.06 -18.06
CA GLU A 485 4.50 9.84 -18.68
C GLU A 485 3.37 8.85 -18.98
N ASN A 486 3.50 8.13 -20.12
CA ASN A 486 2.65 7.00 -20.49
C ASN A 486 1.14 7.28 -20.36
N SER A 487 0.71 8.51 -20.65
CA SER A 487 -0.65 8.99 -20.43
C SER A 487 -1.33 9.39 -21.74
N THR A 488 -2.66 9.25 -21.78
CA THR A 488 -3.49 9.74 -22.88
C THR A 488 -4.15 11.06 -22.47
N ILE A 489 -3.90 12.12 -23.25
CA ILE A 489 -4.45 13.45 -23.00
C ILE A 489 -5.27 13.86 -24.23
N GLU A 490 -6.60 13.96 -24.08
CA GLU A 490 -7.52 14.09 -25.20
C GLU A 490 -8.44 15.29 -25.06
N SER A 491 -8.45 16.15 -26.10
CA SER A 491 -9.49 17.16 -26.34
C SER A 491 -10.41 16.66 -27.44
N THR A 492 -11.72 16.48 -27.14
CA THR A 492 -12.64 15.74 -28.02
C THR A 492 -13.46 16.61 -28.96
N GLU A 493 -13.60 17.92 -28.70
CA GLU A 493 -14.43 18.79 -29.54
C GLU A 493 -13.66 19.30 -30.76
N ASP A 494 -14.23 19.11 -31.95
CA ASP A 494 -13.75 19.76 -33.17
C ASP A 494 -14.14 21.23 -33.12
N ARG A 495 -13.24 22.09 -32.65
CA ARG A 495 -13.39 23.53 -32.68
C ARG A 495 -12.42 24.15 -33.70
N SER A 496 -12.69 23.97 -34.96
CA SER A 496 -11.93 24.60 -36.03
C SER A 496 -11.88 26.15 -35.92
N THR A 497 -12.71 26.75 -35.05
CA THR A 497 -12.81 28.20 -34.84
C THR A 497 -12.55 28.65 -33.38
N LYS A 498 -12.56 27.75 -32.38
CA LYS A 498 -12.22 28.07 -30.98
C LYS A 498 -11.40 26.93 -30.43
N ALA A 499 -10.11 27.07 -30.49
CA ALA A 499 -9.15 26.01 -30.17
C ALA A 499 -9.37 25.36 -28.81
N ALA A 500 -10.02 24.21 -28.82
CA ALA A 500 -9.94 23.20 -27.77
C ALA A 500 -8.63 22.47 -28.00
N ILE A 501 -7.70 22.48 -27.04
CA ILE A 501 -6.36 21.95 -27.27
C ILE A 501 -5.86 21.17 -26.06
N ALA A 502 -5.40 19.96 -26.35
CA ALA A 502 -4.64 19.15 -25.41
C ALA A 502 -3.16 19.47 -25.49
N GLY A 503 -2.49 19.57 -24.36
CA GLY A 503 -1.03 19.66 -24.23
C GLY A 503 -0.51 18.65 -23.23
N GLY A 504 0.67 18.10 -23.44
CA GLY A 504 1.26 17.11 -22.56
C GLY A 504 1.39 17.57 -21.10
N ILE A 505 1.63 18.86 -20.87
CA ILE A 505 1.71 19.47 -19.53
C ILE A 505 0.53 20.41 -19.28
N ILE A 506 0.34 21.41 -20.15
CA ILE A 506 -0.71 22.42 -20.03
C ILE A 506 -1.54 22.51 -21.31
N GLY A 507 -2.85 22.48 -21.18
CA GLY A 507 -3.76 22.66 -22.31
C GLY A 507 -3.75 24.09 -22.83
N THR A 508 -4.10 25.09 -22.01
CA THR A 508 -4.16 26.51 -22.38
C THR A 508 -3.46 27.41 -21.36
N ILE A 509 -2.58 28.27 -21.85
CA ILE A 509 -1.87 29.29 -21.08
C ILE A 509 -2.42 30.68 -21.45
N THR A 510 -2.83 31.44 -20.43
CA THR A 510 -3.18 32.88 -20.57
C THR A 510 -2.27 33.75 -19.70
N GLY A 511 -1.81 33.24 -18.54
CA GLY A 511 -0.87 33.90 -17.62
C GLY A 511 0.60 33.58 -17.93
N ALA A 512 1.53 34.24 -17.22
CA ALA A 512 2.95 33.96 -17.33
C ALA A 512 3.26 32.54 -16.83
N THR A 513 3.99 31.76 -17.63
CA THR A 513 4.30 30.35 -17.30
C THR A 513 5.78 30.08 -17.51
N THR A 514 6.42 29.45 -16.54
CA THR A 514 7.82 29.03 -16.59
C THR A 514 7.90 27.52 -16.35
N PHE A 515 8.64 26.83 -17.23
CA PHE A 515 9.05 25.45 -17.05
C PHE A 515 10.56 25.39 -16.75
N ASP A 516 10.93 24.52 -15.81
CA ASP A 516 12.32 24.22 -15.48
C ASP A 516 12.47 22.71 -15.27
N ASN A 517 13.24 22.04 -16.14
CA ASN A 517 13.41 20.59 -16.13
C ASN A 517 12.07 19.84 -16.12
N VAL A 518 11.14 20.20 -17.02
CA VAL A 518 9.82 19.56 -17.18
C VAL A 518 9.84 18.63 -18.39
N THR A 519 9.42 17.38 -18.20
CA THR A 519 9.49 16.36 -19.25
C THR A 519 8.15 15.73 -19.60
N VAL A 520 8.04 15.26 -20.82
CA VAL A 520 6.92 14.46 -21.35
C VAL A 520 7.52 13.24 -22.08
N SER A 521 6.96 12.04 -21.82
CA SER A 521 7.46 10.82 -22.47
C SER A 521 6.36 9.76 -22.59
N GLY A 522 6.33 9.03 -23.70
CA GLY A 522 5.39 7.93 -23.92
C GLY A 522 3.90 8.33 -23.95
N ASN A 523 3.60 9.64 -24.07
CA ASN A 523 2.21 10.12 -24.02
C ASN A 523 1.55 10.09 -25.41
N THR A 524 0.24 9.90 -25.41
CA THR A 524 -0.61 10.09 -26.57
C THR A 524 -1.44 11.39 -26.36
N VAL A 525 -1.14 12.42 -27.13
CA VAL A 525 -1.86 13.70 -27.09
C VAL A 525 -2.79 13.78 -28.31
N ILE A 526 -4.11 13.84 -28.07
CA ILE A 526 -5.13 13.80 -29.11
C ILE A 526 -5.84 15.16 -29.16
N ASN A 527 -5.80 15.76 -30.34
CA ASN A 527 -6.47 17.01 -30.65
C ASN A 527 -7.34 16.84 -31.90
N ASN A 528 -8.63 17.13 -31.78
CA ASN A 528 -9.58 17.00 -32.87
C ASN A 528 -9.52 18.25 -33.76
N GLY A 529 -8.70 18.20 -34.82
CA GLY A 529 -8.59 19.26 -35.82
C GLY A 529 -7.74 20.48 -35.43
N ALA A 530 -7.18 20.53 -34.20
CA ALA A 530 -6.29 21.59 -33.75
C ALA A 530 -4.83 21.14 -33.66
N THR A 531 -3.89 22.02 -33.93
CA THR A 531 -2.47 21.74 -33.77
C THR A 531 -1.94 22.33 -32.45
N PRO A 532 -1.40 21.52 -31.53
CA PRO A 532 -0.80 22.03 -30.30
C PRO A 532 0.44 22.88 -30.60
N LEU A 533 0.79 23.79 -29.69
CA LEU A 533 1.98 24.63 -29.82
C LEU A 533 3.26 23.77 -29.87
N ASN A 534 3.34 22.83 -28.94
CA ASN A 534 4.41 21.81 -28.86
C ASN A 534 3.91 20.60 -28.04
N GLU A 535 4.76 19.64 -27.77
CA GLU A 535 4.43 18.45 -26.99
C GLU A 535 4.01 18.73 -25.54
N LYS A 536 4.51 19.83 -24.93
CA LYS A 536 4.21 20.23 -23.55
C LYS A 536 2.95 21.09 -23.47
N VAL A 537 2.70 21.97 -24.46
CA VAL A 537 1.68 23.02 -24.39
C VAL A 537 0.74 22.95 -25.59
N GLY A 538 -0.55 22.90 -25.29
CA GLY A 538 -1.58 22.97 -26.31
C GLY A 538 -1.65 24.35 -26.94
N ARG A 539 -1.90 25.39 -26.14
CA ARG A 539 -2.08 26.76 -26.64
C ARG A 539 -1.55 27.82 -25.67
N VAL A 540 -0.98 28.87 -26.23
CA VAL A 540 -0.66 30.12 -25.54
C VAL A 540 -1.54 31.24 -26.12
N VAL A 541 -2.33 31.91 -25.25
CA VAL A 541 -3.23 32.98 -25.66
C VAL A 541 -2.48 34.32 -25.75
N SER A 542 -1.57 34.57 -24.81
CA SER A 542 -0.78 35.81 -24.78
C SER A 542 0.68 35.48 -25.20
N PRO A 543 1.14 35.93 -26.39
CA PRO A 543 2.53 35.68 -26.82
C PRO A 543 3.54 36.23 -25.82
N GLY A 544 4.60 35.44 -25.55
CA GLY A 544 5.67 35.79 -24.58
C GLY A 544 5.35 35.43 -23.13
N SER A 545 4.22 34.79 -22.86
CA SER A 545 3.87 34.31 -21.51
C SER A 545 4.49 32.95 -21.14
N LEU A 546 5.21 32.29 -22.04
CA LEU A 546 5.86 30.98 -21.80
C LEU A 546 7.38 31.10 -21.83
N THR A 547 8.04 30.60 -20.81
CA THR A 547 9.48 30.35 -20.74
C THR A 547 9.72 28.85 -20.47
N ASP A 548 10.50 28.19 -21.30
CA ASP A 548 10.87 26.77 -21.18
C ASP A 548 12.40 26.68 -21.11
N ASN A 549 12.95 26.31 -19.93
CA ASN A 549 14.39 26.27 -19.63
C ASN A 549 14.86 24.80 -19.55
#